data_d656aaf08efc0f4b0b0c1af8e810cc25
#
_entry.id   d656aaf08efc0f4b0b0c1af8e810cc25
#
_cell.length_a   1.000
_cell.length_b   1.000
_cell.length_c   1.000
_cell.angle_alpha   90.00
_cell.angle_beta   90.00
_cell.angle_gamma   90.00
#
_symmetry.space_group_name_H-M   'P 1'
#
loop_
_entity.id
_entity.type
_entity.pdbx_description
1 polymer ?
#
loop_
_entity_poly.entity_id
_entity_poly.type
_entity_poly.pdbx_seq_one_letter_code
_entity_poly.pdbx_strand_id
1 'polypeptide(L)'
;MTIFSLPTGAVVDRLPTGAVVALGYFDGVHLGHRAIIDTARREAEARDAVPAVWMISSEGGGYKRDSLEITCEEEKHALLYEAGARYAVVHDFSEVRGLAGEEFVRLVLKEALRVSCVVCGKNFRFGKGASVDSDGLRTLCDNVGIDTVVVPHVTDVCGDTVSSTKIRRLITDGDVEAADLMLGRPYSFTSTVLEGKRLGRTIGFPTINQVPKQGRLLPKNGVYAVCVEFFDGGVRRSYAGAANVGVCPTVASDVSEDVLAREGVACAERRVCETYIAGFDGELYGREVTVRFLRRLRGEKAFSGIDELKEQISRDAVAAAQIYNEIYGKQ
;
A
#
# COMPACT_ATOMS: atom_id res chain seq x y z
N MET A 1 16.13 4.57 2.49
CA MET A 1 15.85 5.40 1.29
C MET A 1 15.80 6.87 1.71
N THR A 2 16.46 7.75 0.95
CA THR A 2 16.36 9.20 1.19
C THR A 2 15.16 9.75 0.41
N ILE A 3 14.27 10.47 1.09
CA ILE A 3 13.02 11.00 0.52
C ILE A 3 13.16 12.52 0.42
N PHE A 4 12.80 13.07 -0.72
CA PHE A 4 12.76 14.51 -0.99
C PHE A 4 11.34 14.92 -1.38
N SER A 5 10.71 15.78 -0.59
CA SER A 5 9.51 16.51 -0.99
C SER A 5 9.93 17.84 -1.58
N LEU A 6 9.58 18.11 -2.82
CA LEU A 6 10.09 19.28 -3.55
C LEU A 6 8.97 20.09 -4.18
N PRO A 7 8.98 21.41 -4.06
CA PRO A 7 8.20 22.27 -4.92
C PRO A 7 8.76 22.25 -6.35
N THR A 8 7.87 22.41 -7.34
CA THR A 8 8.26 22.48 -8.76
C THR A 8 9.30 23.57 -9.00
N GLY A 9 10.40 23.22 -9.67
CA GLY A 9 11.51 24.13 -9.96
C GLY A 9 12.61 24.18 -8.89
N ALA A 10 12.45 23.51 -7.74
CA ALA A 10 13.55 23.34 -6.80
C ALA A 10 14.56 22.31 -7.33
N VAL A 11 15.85 22.64 -7.26
CA VAL A 11 16.93 21.70 -7.63
C VAL A 11 17.19 20.73 -6.50
N VAL A 12 17.26 19.43 -6.83
CA VAL A 12 17.61 18.39 -5.86
C VAL A 12 19.13 18.27 -5.75
N ASP A 13 19.76 19.13 -4.99
CA ASP A 13 21.23 19.14 -4.83
C ASP A 13 21.80 17.84 -4.24
N ARG A 14 20.95 17.02 -3.60
CA ARG A 14 21.33 15.75 -2.97
C ARG A 14 21.04 14.51 -3.80
N LEU A 15 20.34 14.63 -4.94
CA LEU A 15 20.24 13.55 -5.89
C LEU A 15 21.49 13.56 -6.78
N PRO A 16 22.28 12.49 -6.79
CA PRO A 16 23.47 12.43 -7.65
C PRO A 16 23.13 12.73 -9.10
N THR A 17 23.92 13.58 -9.76
CA THR A 17 23.75 13.91 -11.18
C THR A 17 23.84 12.65 -12.03
N GLY A 18 22.96 12.50 -13.01
CA GLY A 18 22.90 11.34 -13.86
C GLY A 18 22.12 10.15 -13.29
N ALA A 19 21.36 10.36 -12.21
CA ALA A 19 20.49 9.32 -11.64
C ALA A 19 19.56 8.70 -12.70
N VAL A 20 19.21 7.43 -12.51
CA VAL A 20 18.18 6.74 -13.28
C VAL A 20 16.88 6.76 -12.48
N VAL A 21 15.82 7.28 -13.07
CA VAL A 21 14.58 7.56 -12.34
C VAL A 21 13.40 6.75 -12.87
N ALA A 22 12.81 5.92 -12.02
CA ALA A 22 11.55 5.26 -12.28
C ALA A 22 10.38 6.24 -12.07
N LEU A 23 9.50 6.39 -13.07
CA LEU A 23 8.37 7.31 -13.03
C LEU A 23 7.07 6.54 -12.74
N GLY A 24 6.29 6.96 -11.74
CA GLY A 24 5.01 6.33 -11.44
C GLY A 24 4.30 6.90 -10.21
N TYR A 25 3.07 6.44 -9.98
CA TYR A 25 2.32 6.71 -8.74
C TYR A 25 2.64 5.66 -7.66
N PHE A 26 2.99 4.47 -8.06
CA PHE A 26 3.44 3.35 -7.25
C PHE A 26 2.47 2.87 -6.15
N ASP A 27 1.17 3.16 -6.27
CA ASP A 27 0.21 2.66 -5.31
C ASP A 27 0.13 1.12 -5.33
N GLY A 28 0.34 0.52 -4.15
CA GLY A 28 0.41 -0.92 -3.97
C GLY A 28 1.78 -1.53 -4.25
N VAL A 29 2.73 -0.84 -4.89
CA VAL A 29 4.05 -1.36 -5.30
C VAL A 29 3.95 -2.82 -5.78
N HIS A 30 3.02 -3.04 -6.72
CA HIS A 30 2.70 -4.36 -7.30
C HIS A 30 3.79 -4.87 -8.25
N LEU A 31 3.68 -6.10 -8.76
CA LEU A 31 4.69 -6.73 -9.62
C LEU A 31 5.10 -5.85 -10.83
N GLY A 32 4.14 -5.14 -11.45
CA GLY A 32 4.44 -4.19 -12.52
C GLY A 32 5.31 -3.01 -12.07
N HIS A 33 5.05 -2.45 -10.87
CA HIS A 33 5.89 -1.41 -10.29
C HIS A 33 7.28 -1.92 -9.92
N ARG A 34 7.37 -3.13 -9.36
CA ARG A 34 8.66 -3.78 -9.05
C ARG A 34 9.51 -3.99 -10.30
N ALA A 35 8.89 -4.39 -11.42
CA ALA A 35 9.59 -4.53 -12.70
C ALA A 35 10.16 -3.20 -13.22
N ILE A 36 9.44 -2.08 -13.05
CA ILE A 36 9.92 -0.75 -13.42
C ILE A 36 11.11 -0.35 -12.54
N ILE A 37 11.01 -0.56 -11.22
CA ILE A 37 12.07 -0.21 -10.25
C ILE A 37 13.32 -1.09 -10.46
N ASP A 38 13.13 -2.40 -10.68
CA ASP A 38 14.25 -3.32 -10.97
C ASP A 38 14.95 -2.97 -12.29
N THR A 39 14.20 -2.55 -13.31
CA THR A 39 14.77 -2.04 -14.55
C THR A 39 15.57 -0.76 -14.29
N ALA A 40 15.03 0.19 -13.50
CA ALA A 40 15.77 1.40 -13.16
C ALA A 40 17.05 1.09 -12.36
N ARG A 41 17.02 0.09 -11.47
CA ARG A 41 18.21 -0.38 -10.74
C ARG A 41 19.27 -0.92 -11.69
N ARG A 42 18.88 -1.81 -12.62
CA ARG A 42 19.82 -2.38 -13.61
C ARG A 42 20.41 -1.32 -14.55
N GLU A 43 19.58 -0.38 -15.01
CA GLU A 43 20.03 0.74 -15.83
C GLU A 43 20.97 1.68 -15.06
N ALA A 44 20.73 1.87 -13.76
CA ALA A 44 21.62 2.65 -12.91
C ALA A 44 22.99 1.95 -12.72
N GLU A 45 22.97 0.65 -12.44
CA GLU A 45 24.20 -0.16 -12.33
C GLU A 45 25.03 -0.11 -13.63
N ALA A 46 24.40 -0.22 -14.79
CA ALA A 46 25.07 -0.15 -16.09
C ALA A 46 25.71 1.23 -16.41
N ARG A 47 25.24 2.28 -15.75
CA ARG A 47 25.71 3.68 -15.94
C ARG A 47 26.57 4.20 -14.79
N ASP A 48 26.91 3.36 -13.82
CA ASP A 48 27.54 3.79 -12.56
C ASP A 48 26.79 4.94 -11.89
N ALA A 49 25.46 4.85 -11.89
CA ALA A 49 24.51 5.84 -11.40
C ALA A 49 23.67 5.29 -10.23
N VAL A 50 22.79 6.11 -9.68
CA VAL A 50 21.92 5.70 -8.58
C VAL A 50 20.48 5.49 -9.05
N PRO A 51 19.78 4.45 -8.55
CA PRO A 51 18.36 4.24 -8.81
C PRO A 51 17.52 5.13 -7.90
N ALA A 52 16.61 5.88 -8.51
CA ALA A 52 15.64 6.72 -7.82
C ALA A 52 14.22 6.47 -8.35
N VAL A 53 13.23 6.90 -7.58
CA VAL A 53 11.84 6.97 -8.04
C VAL A 53 11.36 8.42 -8.00
N TRP A 54 10.56 8.78 -8.97
CA TRP A 54 9.77 10.01 -8.96
C TRP A 54 8.30 9.64 -8.83
N MET A 55 7.61 10.25 -7.87
CA MET A 55 6.22 9.96 -7.60
C MET A 55 5.45 11.21 -7.19
N ILE A 56 4.13 11.10 -7.26
CA ILE A 56 3.19 12.11 -6.77
C ILE A 56 2.73 11.68 -5.39
N SER A 57 2.71 12.61 -4.42
CA SER A 57 2.12 12.38 -3.11
C SER A 57 0.62 12.15 -3.21
N SER A 58 0.12 11.25 -2.39
CA SER A 58 -1.31 11.08 -2.13
C SER A 58 -1.83 12.07 -1.09
N GLU A 59 -0.97 12.62 -0.27
CA GLU A 59 -1.30 13.65 0.71
C GLU A 59 -1.63 14.97 0.00
N GLY A 60 -2.75 15.58 0.32
CA GLY A 60 -3.22 16.82 -0.35
C GLY A 60 -4.42 16.63 -1.30
N GLY A 61 -4.87 15.41 -1.55
CA GLY A 61 -6.17 15.11 -2.18
C GLY A 61 -6.29 15.54 -3.64
N GLY A 62 -5.19 15.73 -4.36
CA GLY A 62 -5.20 16.21 -5.75
C GLY A 62 -5.31 15.12 -6.80
N TYR A 63 -4.73 13.95 -6.56
CA TYR A 63 -4.68 12.84 -7.51
C TYR A 63 -5.62 11.72 -7.07
N LYS A 64 -6.56 11.34 -7.94
CA LYS A 64 -7.56 10.27 -7.67
C LYS A 64 -8.38 10.45 -6.37
N ARG A 65 -8.92 11.64 -6.14
CA ARG A 65 -9.74 12.00 -4.95
C ARG A 65 -10.79 10.96 -4.54
N ASP A 66 -11.30 10.18 -5.49
CA ASP A 66 -12.40 9.23 -5.27
C ASP A 66 -11.95 7.77 -5.15
N SER A 67 -10.64 7.48 -5.17
CA SER A 67 -10.15 6.10 -5.06
C SER A 67 -9.38 5.86 -3.78
N LEU A 68 -9.81 4.85 -3.01
CA LEU A 68 -9.07 4.37 -1.85
C LEU A 68 -7.70 3.81 -2.26
N GLU A 69 -6.67 4.02 -1.44
CA GLU A 69 -5.30 3.58 -1.71
C GLU A 69 -5.01 2.17 -1.20
N ILE A 70 -4.20 1.45 -1.98
CA ILE A 70 -3.72 0.11 -1.62
C ILE A 70 -2.64 0.20 -0.54
N THR A 71 -1.82 1.24 -0.55
CA THR A 71 -0.73 1.48 0.42
C THR A 71 -0.78 2.91 0.95
N CYS A 72 -0.53 3.13 2.23
CA CYS A 72 -0.25 4.47 2.74
C CYS A 72 1.17 4.92 2.32
N GLU A 73 1.50 6.20 2.52
CA GLU A 73 2.81 6.75 2.10
C GLU A 73 3.97 6.01 2.76
N GLU A 74 3.90 5.74 4.06
CA GLU A 74 4.97 5.08 4.81
C GLU A 74 5.21 3.65 4.31
N GLU A 75 4.13 2.89 4.08
CA GLU A 75 4.20 1.54 3.51
C GLU A 75 4.76 1.58 2.08
N LYS A 76 4.32 2.55 1.27
CA LYS A 76 4.79 2.74 -0.09
C LYS A 76 6.30 2.98 -0.12
N HIS A 77 6.80 3.87 0.75
CA HIS A 77 8.23 4.16 0.86
C HIS A 77 9.05 2.94 1.28
N ALA A 78 8.58 2.15 2.25
CA ALA A 78 9.24 0.92 2.67
C ALA A 78 9.33 -0.09 1.51
N LEU A 79 8.21 -0.30 0.80
CA LEU A 79 8.14 -1.22 -0.33
C LEU A 79 8.99 -0.78 -1.53
N LEU A 80 9.09 0.52 -1.79
CA LEU A 80 9.98 1.07 -2.83
C LEU A 80 11.45 0.83 -2.49
N TYR A 81 11.83 1.01 -1.22
CA TYR A 81 13.17 0.71 -0.74
C TYR A 81 13.51 -0.78 -0.88
N GLU A 82 12.60 -1.67 -0.47
CA GLU A 82 12.73 -3.12 -0.64
C GLU A 82 12.86 -3.52 -2.12
N ALA A 83 12.16 -2.83 -3.01
CA ALA A 83 12.25 -3.04 -4.46
C ALA A 83 13.58 -2.54 -5.08
N GLY A 84 14.42 -1.81 -4.31
CA GLY A 84 15.75 -1.39 -4.74
C GLY A 84 15.92 0.11 -4.96
N ALA A 85 14.90 0.93 -4.79
CA ALA A 85 15.05 2.39 -4.87
C ALA A 85 15.93 2.91 -3.71
N ARG A 86 16.83 3.83 -3.99
CA ARG A 86 17.69 4.47 -2.99
C ARG A 86 17.24 5.89 -2.64
N TYR A 87 16.58 6.54 -3.59
CA TYR A 87 16.04 7.87 -3.46
C TYR A 87 14.59 7.89 -3.93
N ALA A 88 13.76 8.70 -3.27
CA ALA A 88 12.41 9.01 -3.73
C ALA A 88 12.26 10.54 -3.81
N VAL A 89 11.79 11.00 -4.96
CA VAL A 89 11.42 12.41 -5.18
C VAL A 89 9.91 12.47 -5.26
N VAL A 90 9.32 13.19 -4.34
CA VAL A 90 7.87 13.31 -4.17
C VAL A 90 7.43 14.73 -4.48
N HIS A 91 6.51 14.88 -5.43
CA HIS A 91 5.86 16.16 -5.73
C HIS A 91 4.39 16.12 -5.32
N ASP A 92 3.86 17.25 -4.87
CA ASP A 92 2.42 17.42 -4.79
C ASP A 92 1.82 17.45 -6.20
N PHE A 93 0.68 16.78 -6.39
CA PHE A 93 0.03 16.76 -7.71
C PHE A 93 -0.35 18.15 -8.21
N SER A 94 -0.73 19.07 -7.31
CA SER A 94 -1.11 20.43 -7.66
C SER A 94 0.01 21.21 -8.37
N GLU A 95 1.27 20.86 -8.07
CA GLU A 95 2.46 21.53 -8.62
C GLU A 95 2.78 21.06 -10.04
N VAL A 96 2.48 19.83 -10.38
CA VAL A 96 2.85 19.23 -11.68
C VAL A 96 1.68 19.06 -12.65
N ARG A 97 0.43 19.06 -12.16
CA ARG A 97 -0.78 18.83 -12.98
C ARG A 97 -0.99 19.82 -14.12
N GLY A 98 -0.45 21.04 -13.98
CA GLY A 98 -0.60 22.11 -14.96
C GLY A 98 0.49 22.14 -16.03
N LEU A 99 1.60 21.42 -15.82
CA LEU A 99 2.74 21.41 -16.73
C LEU A 99 2.40 20.72 -18.05
N ALA A 100 2.80 21.32 -19.16
CA ALA A 100 2.85 20.63 -20.44
C ALA A 100 3.90 19.51 -20.42
N GLY A 101 3.84 18.55 -21.33
CA GLY A 101 4.82 17.46 -21.37
C GLY A 101 6.26 17.94 -21.51
N GLU A 102 6.50 18.90 -22.40
CA GLU A 102 7.82 19.51 -22.60
C GLU A 102 8.32 20.22 -21.33
N GLU A 103 7.42 20.93 -20.64
CA GLU A 103 7.76 21.63 -19.39
C GLU A 103 8.15 20.63 -18.28
N PHE A 104 7.41 19.53 -18.15
CA PHE A 104 7.74 18.47 -17.19
C PHE A 104 9.12 17.87 -17.48
N VAL A 105 9.40 17.51 -18.73
CA VAL A 105 10.70 16.92 -19.10
C VAL A 105 11.83 17.93 -18.87
N ARG A 106 11.65 19.18 -19.27
CA ARG A 106 12.67 20.21 -19.12
C ARG A 106 12.88 20.63 -17.65
N LEU A 107 11.83 21.05 -16.97
CA LEU A 107 11.92 21.63 -15.62
C LEU A 107 12.19 20.56 -14.56
N VAL A 108 11.47 19.42 -14.62
CA VAL A 108 11.56 18.39 -13.58
C VAL A 108 12.71 17.43 -13.88
N LEU A 109 12.71 16.79 -15.05
CA LEU A 109 13.67 15.72 -15.31
C LEU A 109 15.08 16.27 -15.62
N LYS A 110 15.19 17.31 -16.47
CA LYS A 110 16.48 17.81 -16.94
C LYS A 110 17.11 18.80 -15.95
N GLU A 111 16.37 19.84 -15.54
CA GLU A 111 16.92 20.95 -14.75
C GLU A 111 16.96 20.61 -13.26
N ALA A 112 15.84 20.16 -12.68
CA ALA A 112 15.75 19.89 -11.26
C ALA A 112 16.44 18.57 -10.85
N LEU A 113 16.14 17.47 -11.53
CA LEU A 113 16.65 16.13 -11.18
C LEU A 113 17.94 15.76 -11.91
N ARG A 114 18.27 16.39 -13.04
CA ARG A 114 19.48 16.13 -13.84
C ARG A 114 19.67 14.65 -14.16
N VAL A 115 18.56 13.98 -14.54
CA VAL A 115 18.57 12.54 -14.80
C VAL A 115 19.28 12.21 -16.10
N SER A 116 19.92 11.03 -16.18
CA SER A 116 20.49 10.50 -17.42
C SER A 116 19.52 9.57 -18.15
N CYS A 117 18.65 8.90 -17.37
CA CYS A 117 17.69 7.94 -17.92
C CYS A 117 16.41 7.94 -17.09
N VAL A 118 15.28 7.77 -17.77
CA VAL A 118 13.99 7.54 -17.14
C VAL A 118 13.44 6.16 -17.50
N VAL A 119 12.79 5.51 -16.53
CA VAL A 119 12.13 4.21 -16.71
C VAL A 119 10.65 4.35 -16.37
N CYS A 120 9.77 3.94 -17.26
CA CYS A 120 8.33 3.99 -17.01
C CYS A 120 7.62 2.74 -17.54
N GLY A 121 6.38 2.50 -17.09
CA GLY A 121 5.53 1.46 -17.65
C GLY A 121 4.90 1.92 -18.98
N LYS A 122 4.49 0.95 -19.84
CA LYS A 122 3.84 1.23 -21.13
C LYS A 122 2.56 2.07 -21.00
N ASN A 123 1.88 2.00 -19.85
CA ASN A 123 0.66 2.77 -19.56
C ASN A 123 0.91 4.10 -18.84
N PHE A 124 2.17 4.52 -18.71
CA PHE A 124 2.50 5.80 -18.07
C PHE A 124 1.97 6.97 -18.87
N ARG A 125 1.34 7.92 -18.17
CA ARG A 125 0.83 9.16 -18.74
C ARG A 125 1.17 10.33 -17.85
N PHE A 126 1.48 11.47 -18.47
CA PHE A 126 1.86 12.70 -17.78
C PHE A 126 1.48 13.94 -18.62
N GLY A 127 1.87 15.10 -18.12
CA GLY A 127 1.51 16.38 -18.72
C GLY A 127 0.06 16.78 -18.44
N LYS A 128 -0.28 18.03 -18.72
CA LYS A 128 -1.62 18.56 -18.48
C LYS A 128 -2.71 17.68 -19.09
N GLY A 129 -3.63 17.19 -18.24
CA GLY A 129 -4.70 16.29 -18.66
C GLY A 129 -4.23 14.89 -19.08
N ALA A 130 -3.04 14.44 -18.65
CA ALA A 130 -2.43 13.16 -19.03
C ALA A 130 -2.30 13.00 -20.56
N SER A 131 -1.96 14.10 -21.25
CA SER A 131 -1.94 14.20 -22.71
C SER A 131 -0.80 13.47 -23.38
N VAL A 132 0.30 13.18 -22.64
CA VAL A 132 1.51 12.52 -23.15
C VAL A 132 1.60 11.10 -22.61
N ASP A 133 1.85 10.13 -23.47
CA ASP A 133 2.08 8.73 -23.12
C ASP A 133 3.57 8.37 -23.08
N SER A 134 3.87 7.08 -22.93
CA SER A 134 5.26 6.58 -22.85
C SER A 134 6.07 6.79 -24.15
N ASP A 135 5.43 6.79 -25.30
CA ASP A 135 6.11 7.02 -26.59
C ASP A 135 6.40 8.52 -26.80
N GLY A 136 5.45 9.38 -26.39
CA GLY A 136 5.67 10.83 -26.32
C GLY A 136 6.74 11.20 -25.31
N LEU A 137 6.80 10.53 -24.13
CA LEU A 137 7.87 10.74 -23.17
C LEU A 137 9.25 10.47 -23.80
N ARG A 138 9.40 9.35 -24.51
CA ARG A 138 10.66 9.02 -25.19
C ARG A 138 11.07 10.13 -26.15
N THR A 139 10.17 10.56 -27.03
CA THR A 139 10.44 11.65 -27.99
C THR A 139 10.88 12.94 -27.30
N LEU A 140 10.22 13.33 -26.21
CA LEU A 140 10.56 14.55 -25.47
C LEU A 140 11.90 14.43 -24.72
N CYS A 141 12.19 13.26 -24.16
CA CYS A 141 13.44 12.98 -23.47
C CYS A 141 14.63 12.95 -24.45
N ASP A 142 14.47 12.32 -25.63
CA ASP A 142 15.51 12.26 -26.68
C ASP A 142 15.93 13.68 -27.11
N ASN A 143 14.99 14.61 -27.23
CA ASN A 143 15.25 16.03 -27.58
C ASN A 143 16.16 16.76 -26.58
N VAL A 144 16.23 16.28 -25.33
CA VAL A 144 17.04 16.89 -24.25
C VAL A 144 18.18 16.00 -23.78
N GLY A 145 18.42 14.87 -24.47
CA GLY A 145 19.51 13.94 -24.18
C GLY A 145 19.30 13.13 -22.90
N ILE A 146 18.07 12.70 -22.65
CA ILE A 146 17.69 11.77 -21.57
C ILE A 146 17.22 10.46 -22.21
N ASP A 147 17.84 9.34 -21.84
CA ASP A 147 17.43 8.02 -22.32
C ASP A 147 16.06 7.63 -21.72
N THR A 148 15.28 6.84 -22.47
CA THR A 148 13.97 6.36 -22.01
C THR A 148 13.84 4.86 -22.18
N VAL A 149 13.57 4.14 -21.09
CA VAL A 149 13.26 2.71 -21.08
C VAL A 149 11.80 2.51 -20.72
N VAL A 150 11.05 1.86 -21.61
CA VAL A 150 9.62 1.57 -21.40
C VAL A 150 9.47 0.08 -21.07
N VAL A 151 9.00 -0.20 -19.85
CA VAL A 151 8.73 -1.57 -19.39
C VAL A 151 7.38 -2.03 -19.92
N PRO A 152 7.29 -3.21 -20.56
CA PRO A 152 6.03 -3.76 -21.05
C PRO A 152 5.09 -4.10 -19.89
N HIS A 153 3.82 -4.40 -20.21
CA HIS A 153 2.87 -4.89 -19.22
C HIS A 153 3.36 -6.19 -18.57
N VAL A 154 3.26 -6.26 -17.25
CA VAL A 154 3.54 -7.46 -16.47
C VAL A 154 2.22 -8.20 -16.26
N THR A 155 2.26 -9.52 -16.41
CA THR A 155 1.15 -10.41 -16.06
C THR A 155 1.47 -11.18 -14.79
N ASP A 156 0.43 -11.55 -14.05
CA ASP A 156 0.56 -12.50 -12.94
C ASP A 156 0.72 -13.95 -13.45
N VAL A 157 0.79 -14.90 -12.53
CA VAL A 157 0.96 -16.33 -12.87
C VAL A 157 -0.23 -16.93 -13.61
N CYS A 158 -1.40 -16.26 -13.59
CA CYS A 158 -2.61 -16.65 -14.33
C CYS A 158 -2.68 -16.01 -15.71
N GLY A 159 -1.71 -15.15 -16.09
CA GLY A 159 -1.67 -14.44 -17.36
C GLY A 159 -2.47 -13.12 -17.36
N ASP A 160 -2.97 -12.69 -16.22
CA ASP A 160 -3.74 -11.46 -16.08
C ASP A 160 -2.85 -10.23 -15.95
N THR A 161 -3.16 -9.16 -16.68
CA THR A 161 -2.40 -7.91 -16.60
C THR A 161 -2.49 -7.29 -15.21
N VAL A 162 -1.33 -7.05 -14.60
CA VAL A 162 -1.19 -6.47 -13.27
C VAL A 162 -1.43 -4.95 -13.32
N SER A 163 -2.35 -4.45 -12.50
CA SER A 163 -2.60 -3.01 -12.35
C SER A 163 -3.21 -2.68 -10.99
N SER A 164 -2.93 -1.47 -10.46
CA SER A 164 -3.54 -0.98 -9.20
C SER A 164 -5.08 -0.96 -9.27
N THR A 165 -5.67 -0.66 -10.43
CA THR A 165 -7.14 -0.65 -10.62
C THR A 165 -7.73 -2.05 -10.44
N LYS A 166 -7.11 -3.09 -11.02
CA LYS A 166 -7.58 -4.47 -10.87
C LYS A 166 -7.37 -4.96 -9.44
N ILE A 167 -6.23 -4.65 -8.84
CA ILE A 167 -5.92 -4.99 -7.43
C ILE A 167 -6.95 -4.37 -6.48
N ARG A 168 -7.29 -3.07 -6.64
CA ARG A 168 -8.33 -2.43 -5.82
C ARG A 168 -9.67 -3.15 -5.93
N ARG A 169 -10.07 -3.51 -7.15
CA ARG A 169 -11.31 -4.23 -7.38
C ARG A 169 -11.29 -5.58 -6.65
N LEU A 170 -10.23 -6.38 -6.81
CA LEU A 170 -10.10 -7.68 -6.15
C LEU A 170 -10.21 -7.56 -4.62
N ILE A 171 -9.50 -6.60 -4.02
CA ILE A 171 -9.58 -6.34 -2.58
C ILE A 171 -11.01 -5.92 -2.19
N THR A 172 -11.64 -5.01 -2.95
CA THR A 172 -13.02 -4.55 -2.70
C THR A 172 -14.03 -5.68 -2.81
N ASP A 173 -13.81 -6.64 -3.71
CA ASP A 173 -14.64 -7.84 -3.88
C ASP A 173 -14.35 -8.91 -2.81
N GLY A 174 -13.26 -8.76 -2.06
CA GLY A 174 -12.82 -9.67 -0.99
C GLY A 174 -11.95 -10.83 -1.49
N ASP A 175 -11.53 -10.81 -2.75
CA ASP A 175 -10.61 -11.77 -3.34
C ASP A 175 -9.16 -11.34 -3.08
N VAL A 176 -8.75 -11.48 -1.82
CA VAL A 176 -7.41 -11.10 -1.38
C VAL A 176 -6.34 -12.02 -1.96
N GLU A 177 -6.66 -13.28 -2.22
CA GLU A 177 -5.73 -14.27 -2.81
C GLU A 177 -5.35 -13.88 -4.24
N ALA A 178 -6.32 -13.51 -5.08
CA ALA A 178 -6.02 -13.01 -6.43
C ALA A 178 -5.30 -11.64 -6.41
N ALA A 179 -5.61 -10.79 -5.44
CA ALA A 179 -4.87 -9.53 -5.26
C ALA A 179 -3.39 -9.78 -4.89
N ASP A 180 -3.11 -10.78 -4.06
CA ASP A 180 -1.77 -11.17 -3.62
C ASP A 180 -0.90 -11.65 -4.80
N LEU A 181 -1.48 -12.40 -5.74
CA LEU A 181 -0.77 -12.82 -6.96
C LEU A 181 -0.28 -11.61 -7.78
N MET A 182 -1.05 -10.53 -7.81
CA MET A 182 -0.65 -9.30 -8.52
C MET A 182 0.27 -8.41 -7.71
N LEU A 183 0.11 -8.37 -6.38
CA LEU A 183 0.97 -7.63 -5.48
C LEU A 183 2.33 -8.30 -5.30
N GLY A 184 2.41 -9.63 -5.47
CA GLY A 184 3.58 -10.46 -5.14
C GLY A 184 3.81 -10.59 -3.62
N ARG A 185 2.78 -10.30 -2.82
CA ARG A 185 2.73 -10.41 -1.36
C ARG A 185 1.29 -10.31 -0.85
N PRO A 186 1.00 -10.80 0.37
CA PRO A 186 -0.30 -10.60 1.00
C PRO A 186 -0.65 -9.11 1.12
N TYR A 187 -1.91 -8.77 0.78
CA TYR A 187 -2.44 -7.45 1.05
C TYR A 187 -2.46 -7.20 2.54
N SER A 188 -2.00 -6.05 2.98
CA SER A 188 -1.90 -5.72 4.41
C SER A 188 -2.17 -4.24 4.68
N PHE A 189 -2.52 -3.92 5.91
CA PHE A 189 -2.49 -2.55 6.43
C PHE A 189 -1.91 -2.53 7.84
N THR A 190 -1.31 -1.40 8.18
CA THR A 190 -0.76 -1.13 9.51
C THR A 190 -1.54 0.01 10.13
N SER A 191 -1.98 -0.16 11.39
CA SER A 191 -2.55 0.94 12.18
C SER A 191 -2.38 0.68 13.67
N THR A 192 -2.63 1.72 14.47
CA THR A 192 -2.59 1.65 15.93
C THR A 192 -3.78 0.83 16.44
N VAL A 193 -3.54 -0.03 17.42
CA VAL A 193 -4.58 -0.78 18.11
C VAL A 193 -5.34 0.15 19.07
N LEU A 194 -6.63 0.27 18.87
CA LEU A 194 -7.53 1.10 19.68
C LEU A 194 -8.18 0.31 20.81
N GLU A 195 -8.50 0.99 21.91
CA GLU A 195 -9.36 0.41 22.94
C GLU A 195 -10.79 0.31 22.42
N GLY A 196 -11.41 -0.86 22.53
CA GLY A 196 -12.82 -1.13 22.22
C GLY A 196 -13.59 -1.60 23.47
N LYS A 197 -14.84 -2.00 23.30
CA LYS A 197 -15.74 -2.47 24.38
C LYS A 197 -15.28 -3.72 25.11
N ARG A 198 -14.17 -4.34 24.71
CA ARG A 198 -13.59 -5.56 25.30
C ARG A 198 -14.58 -6.74 25.38
N LEU A 199 -15.67 -6.74 24.57
CA LEU A 199 -16.67 -7.82 24.57
C LEU A 199 -16.05 -9.19 24.26
N GLY A 200 -15.07 -9.25 23.36
CA GLY A 200 -14.34 -10.48 23.06
C GLY A 200 -13.71 -11.12 24.30
N ARG A 201 -13.18 -10.32 25.24
CA ARG A 201 -12.62 -10.86 26.51
C ARG A 201 -13.67 -11.58 27.36
N THR A 202 -14.92 -11.05 27.41
CA THR A 202 -15.99 -11.68 28.21
C THR A 202 -16.45 -13.01 27.69
N ILE A 203 -16.24 -13.25 26.40
CA ILE A 203 -16.60 -14.52 25.72
C ILE A 203 -15.40 -15.45 25.50
N GLY A 204 -14.19 -15.06 25.95
CA GLY A 204 -12.97 -15.88 25.83
C GLY A 204 -12.18 -15.72 24.51
N PHE A 205 -12.56 -14.74 23.67
CA PHE A 205 -11.88 -14.44 22.40
C PHE A 205 -11.47 -12.96 22.37
N PRO A 206 -10.39 -12.56 23.07
CA PRO A 206 -9.92 -11.19 23.04
C PRO A 206 -9.52 -10.76 21.62
N THR A 207 -10.01 -9.62 21.15
CA THR A 207 -9.70 -9.05 19.84
C THR A 207 -8.97 -7.73 19.98
N ILE A 208 -8.12 -7.42 19.05
CA ILE A 208 -7.62 -6.07 18.80
C ILE A 208 -8.55 -5.36 17.82
N ASN A 209 -8.72 -4.05 18.00
CA ASN A 209 -9.54 -3.21 17.15
C ASN A 209 -8.65 -2.22 16.39
N GLN A 210 -8.77 -2.19 15.09
CA GLN A 210 -8.01 -1.30 14.23
C GLN A 210 -8.92 -0.57 13.26
N VAL A 211 -8.69 0.73 13.11
CA VAL A 211 -9.35 1.57 12.11
C VAL A 211 -8.29 1.97 11.09
N PRO A 212 -8.51 1.75 9.79
CA PRO A 212 -7.57 2.18 8.78
C PRO A 212 -7.51 3.71 8.71
N LYS A 213 -6.34 4.25 8.34
CA LYS A 213 -6.19 5.68 8.01
C LYS A 213 -7.19 6.08 6.93
N GLN A 214 -7.62 7.35 6.94
CA GLN A 214 -8.53 7.87 5.91
C GLN A 214 -7.96 7.63 4.50
N GLY A 215 -8.82 7.22 3.57
CA GLY A 215 -8.40 6.92 2.20
C GLY A 215 -7.81 5.51 2.01
N ARG A 216 -7.61 4.75 3.08
CA ARG A 216 -7.07 3.39 3.01
C ARG A 216 -8.14 2.38 2.60
N LEU A 217 -7.81 1.51 1.66
CA LEU A 217 -8.67 0.41 1.24
C LEU A 217 -8.74 -0.68 2.33
N LEU A 218 -9.93 -1.21 2.58
CA LEU A 218 -10.14 -2.46 3.31
C LEU A 218 -10.82 -3.49 2.40
N PRO A 219 -10.57 -4.80 2.61
CA PRO A 219 -11.27 -5.84 1.87
C PRO A 219 -12.78 -5.81 2.14
N LYS A 220 -13.57 -6.48 1.29
CA LYS A 220 -15.01 -6.67 1.50
C LYS A 220 -15.32 -7.12 2.93
N ASN A 221 -16.47 -6.68 3.47
CA ASN A 221 -16.92 -7.16 4.78
C ASN A 221 -16.95 -8.68 4.86
N GLY A 222 -16.49 -9.22 5.99
CA GLY A 222 -16.41 -10.66 6.24
C GLY A 222 -15.25 -11.05 7.13
N VAL A 223 -15.04 -12.32 7.31
CA VAL A 223 -13.99 -12.90 8.15
C VAL A 223 -12.87 -13.46 7.28
N TYR A 224 -11.64 -13.16 7.68
CA TYR A 224 -10.41 -13.50 6.96
C TYR A 224 -9.43 -14.23 7.87
N ALA A 225 -8.74 -15.22 7.33
CA ALA A 225 -7.49 -15.70 7.89
C ALA A 225 -6.42 -14.64 7.66
N VAL A 226 -5.68 -14.29 8.71
CA VAL A 226 -4.66 -13.25 8.64
C VAL A 226 -3.37 -13.67 9.34
N CYS A 227 -2.26 -13.04 8.93
CA CYS A 227 -1.03 -12.99 9.71
C CYS A 227 -0.99 -11.64 10.42
N VAL A 228 -0.80 -11.67 11.73
CA VAL A 228 -0.70 -10.48 12.59
C VAL A 228 0.75 -10.28 12.96
N GLU A 229 1.31 -9.12 12.66
CA GLU A 229 2.72 -8.80 12.92
C GLU A 229 2.86 -7.52 13.74
N PHE A 230 3.78 -7.55 14.69
CA PHE A 230 4.17 -6.38 15.48
C PHE A 230 5.59 -6.54 16.02
N PHE A 231 6.18 -5.44 16.44
CA PHE A 231 7.49 -5.47 17.09
C PHE A 231 7.34 -5.53 18.61
N ASP A 232 8.04 -6.45 19.26
CA ASP A 232 8.09 -6.59 20.70
C ASP A 232 9.53 -6.60 21.17
N GLY A 233 9.93 -5.57 21.93
CA GLY A 233 11.32 -5.38 22.34
C GLY A 233 12.32 -5.33 21.17
N GLY A 234 11.89 -4.78 19.99
CA GLY A 234 12.71 -4.74 18.77
C GLY A 234 12.70 -6.05 17.96
N VAL A 235 12.04 -7.09 18.43
CA VAL A 235 11.90 -8.37 17.73
C VAL A 235 10.55 -8.40 17.03
N ARG A 236 10.54 -8.74 15.72
CA ARG A 236 9.31 -8.95 14.97
C ARG A 236 8.64 -10.25 15.42
N ARG A 237 7.39 -10.14 15.84
CA ARG A 237 6.52 -11.25 16.19
C ARG A 237 5.44 -11.44 15.13
N SER A 238 5.08 -12.69 14.87
CA SER A 238 4.09 -13.06 13.86
C SER A 238 3.18 -14.16 14.42
N TYR A 239 1.87 -13.97 14.27
CA TYR A 239 0.84 -14.87 14.79
C TYR A 239 -0.24 -15.11 13.74
N ALA A 240 -0.87 -16.29 13.82
CA ALA A 240 -2.12 -16.53 13.10
C ALA A 240 -3.26 -15.73 13.73
N GLY A 241 -4.19 -15.24 12.92
CA GLY A 241 -5.37 -14.55 13.42
C GLY A 241 -6.60 -14.73 12.54
N ALA A 242 -7.77 -14.51 13.12
CA ALA A 242 -9.04 -14.39 12.41
C ALA A 242 -9.53 -12.94 12.52
N ALA A 243 -9.60 -12.24 11.38
CA ALA A 243 -9.97 -10.83 11.31
C ALA A 243 -11.39 -10.67 10.74
N ASN A 244 -12.24 -9.98 11.46
CA ASN A 244 -13.54 -9.54 10.98
C ASN A 244 -13.43 -8.10 10.45
N VAL A 245 -13.68 -7.92 9.16
CA VAL A 245 -13.81 -6.59 8.53
C VAL A 245 -15.29 -6.26 8.42
N GLY A 246 -15.71 -5.18 9.04
CA GLY A 246 -17.12 -4.80 9.08
C GLY A 246 -17.33 -3.32 9.37
N VAL A 247 -18.58 -2.89 9.39
CA VAL A 247 -19.00 -1.57 9.88
C VAL A 247 -19.32 -1.70 11.36
N CYS A 248 -18.59 -1.01 12.22
CA CYS A 248 -18.91 -0.98 13.64
C CYS A 248 -19.57 0.36 14.01
N PRO A 249 -20.89 0.37 14.27
CA PRO A 249 -21.59 1.59 14.65
C PRO A 249 -21.20 2.10 16.05
N THR A 250 -20.45 1.29 16.82
CA THR A 250 -20.18 1.50 18.24
C THR A 250 -18.77 2.00 18.59
N VAL A 251 -17.80 1.92 17.68
CA VAL A 251 -16.45 2.49 17.92
C VAL A 251 -16.51 4.02 17.99
N ALA A 252 -17.54 4.63 17.39
CA ALA A 252 -17.72 6.08 17.40
C ALA A 252 -18.05 6.67 18.79
N SER A 253 -18.55 5.87 19.75
CA SER A 253 -18.92 6.35 21.09
C SER A 253 -17.84 6.13 22.15
N ASP A 254 -16.86 5.26 21.91
CA ASP A 254 -15.92 4.81 22.94
C ASP A 254 -14.44 5.22 22.65
N VAL A 255 -14.14 5.66 21.42
CA VAL A 255 -12.82 6.23 21.08
C VAL A 255 -12.94 7.75 21.11
N SER A 256 -12.10 8.44 21.89
CA SER A 256 -12.16 9.90 21.98
C SER A 256 -11.98 10.54 20.61
N GLU A 257 -12.73 11.60 20.31
CA GLU A 257 -12.63 12.35 19.04
C GLU A 257 -11.20 12.81 18.75
N ASP A 258 -10.40 13.07 19.81
CA ASP A 258 -8.99 13.45 19.69
C ASP A 258 -8.11 12.33 19.13
N VAL A 259 -8.35 11.05 19.48
CA VAL A 259 -7.62 9.90 18.94
C VAL A 259 -7.98 9.70 17.48
N LEU A 260 -9.25 9.87 17.15
CA LEU A 260 -9.75 9.72 15.78
C LEU A 260 -9.28 10.87 14.87
N ALA A 261 -9.19 12.08 15.41
CA ALA A 261 -8.66 13.22 14.69
C ALA A 261 -7.16 13.08 14.39
N ARG A 262 -6.37 12.51 15.33
CA ARG A 262 -4.94 12.20 15.13
C ARG A 262 -4.71 11.16 14.04
N GLU A 263 -5.61 10.17 13.93
CA GLU A 263 -5.56 9.14 12.88
C GLU A 263 -6.22 9.59 11.55
N GLY A 264 -6.73 10.84 11.47
CA GLY A 264 -7.36 11.39 10.26
C GLY A 264 -8.67 10.70 9.86
N VAL A 265 -9.42 10.14 10.81
CA VAL A 265 -10.61 9.31 10.54
C VAL A 265 -11.90 10.12 10.60
N ALA A 266 -12.60 10.28 9.47
CA ALA A 266 -13.90 10.96 9.41
C ALA A 266 -15.06 10.15 10.03
N CYS A 267 -16.10 10.86 10.52
CA CYS A 267 -17.11 10.35 11.44
C CYS A 267 -18.24 9.48 10.86
N ALA A 268 -18.37 9.32 9.54
CA ALA A 268 -19.47 8.60 8.91
C ALA A 268 -19.04 7.23 8.38
N GLU A 269 -19.77 6.18 8.75
CA GLU A 269 -19.59 4.78 8.27
C GLU A 269 -18.17 4.22 8.38
N ARG A 270 -17.69 4.09 9.61
CA ARG A 270 -16.34 3.55 9.86
C ARG A 270 -16.29 2.05 9.66
N ARG A 271 -15.48 1.64 8.71
CA ARG A 271 -15.07 0.24 8.61
C ARG A 271 -13.94 -0.03 9.59
N VAL A 272 -14.07 -1.12 10.32
CA VAL A 272 -13.10 -1.55 11.34
C VAL A 272 -12.59 -2.96 10.99
N CYS A 273 -11.41 -3.27 11.48
CA CYS A 273 -10.84 -4.61 11.47
C CYS A 273 -10.70 -5.07 12.92
N GLU A 274 -11.51 -6.05 13.32
CA GLU A 274 -11.44 -6.70 14.63
C GLU A 274 -10.72 -8.04 14.48
N THR A 275 -9.57 -8.20 15.13
CA THR A 275 -8.73 -9.39 14.91
C THR A 275 -8.52 -10.16 16.21
N TYR A 276 -8.94 -11.43 16.23
CA TYR A 276 -8.53 -12.41 17.21
C TYR A 276 -7.14 -12.94 16.85
N ILE A 277 -6.22 -12.98 17.81
CA ILE A 277 -4.84 -13.44 17.63
C ILE A 277 -4.68 -14.80 18.33
N ALA A 278 -4.48 -15.86 17.58
CA ALA A 278 -4.38 -17.20 18.13
C ALA A 278 -3.08 -17.40 18.92
N GLY A 279 -3.23 -17.87 20.16
CA GLY A 279 -2.08 -18.18 21.03
C GLY A 279 -1.33 -16.95 21.56
N PHE A 280 -1.87 -15.75 21.40
CA PHE A 280 -1.31 -14.54 22.00
C PHE A 280 -2.05 -14.17 23.28
N ASP A 281 -1.26 -14.01 24.36
CA ASP A 281 -1.75 -13.53 25.66
C ASP A 281 -0.94 -12.28 26.02
N GLY A 282 -1.52 -11.12 25.77
CA GLY A 282 -0.86 -9.84 26.01
C GLY A 282 -1.74 -8.65 25.65
N GLU A 283 -1.19 -7.44 25.80
CA GLU A 283 -1.85 -6.19 25.44
C GLU A 283 -1.08 -5.47 24.32
N LEU A 284 -1.83 -5.01 23.31
CA LEU A 284 -1.28 -4.31 22.15
C LEU A 284 -1.88 -2.89 21.98
N TYR A 285 -2.65 -2.41 22.97
CA TYR A 285 -3.23 -1.06 22.90
C TYR A 285 -2.18 0.02 22.71
N GLY A 286 -2.44 0.94 21.79
CA GLY A 286 -1.52 2.03 21.42
C GLY A 286 -0.30 1.59 20.61
N ARG A 287 -0.16 0.30 20.27
CA ARG A 287 0.93 -0.22 19.45
C ARG A 287 0.51 -0.31 18.00
N GLU A 288 1.44 -0.11 17.09
CA GLU A 288 1.24 -0.37 15.67
C GLU A 288 1.29 -1.88 15.41
N VAL A 289 0.26 -2.37 14.72
CA VAL A 289 0.12 -3.77 14.32
C VAL A 289 -0.22 -3.84 12.84
N THR A 290 0.47 -4.72 12.13
CA THR A 290 0.22 -5.03 10.73
C THR A 290 -0.66 -6.26 10.62
N VAL A 291 -1.78 -6.16 9.90
CA VAL A 291 -2.65 -7.28 9.55
C VAL A 291 -2.48 -7.59 8.07
N ARG A 292 -1.99 -8.80 7.74
CA ARG A 292 -1.86 -9.33 6.38
C ARG A 292 -3.00 -10.29 6.10
N PHE A 293 -3.80 -10.00 5.10
CA PHE A 293 -4.94 -10.84 4.70
C PHE A 293 -4.44 -12.01 3.86
N LEU A 294 -4.74 -13.24 4.28
CA LEU A 294 -4.26 -14.45 3.62
C LEU A 294 -5.35 -15.10 2.77
N ARG A 295 -6.56 -15.24 3.34
CA ARG A 295 -7.70 -15.88 2.68
C ARG A 295 -9.00 -15.43 3.29
N ARG A 296 -10.04 -15.26 2.46
CA ARG A 296 -11.40 -15.00 2.95
C ARG A 296 -12.04 -16.29 3.44
N LEU A 297 -12.46 -16.32 4.71
CA LEU A 297 -13.11 -17.52 5.29
C LEU A 297 -14.62 -17.53 5.01
N ARG A 298 -15.29 -16.37 5.19
CA ARG A 298 -16.73 -16.25 5.00
C ARG A 298 -17.21 -14.80 4.95
N GLY A 299 -18.47 -14.59 4.60
CA GLY A 299 -19.17 -13.32 4.80
C GLY A 299 -19.56 -13.07 6.26
N GLU A 300 -20.13 -11.90 6.52
CA GLU A 300 -20.76 -11.60 7.81
C GLU A 300 -21.98 -12.53 8.02
N LYS A 301 -22.23 -12.92 9.27
CA LYS A 301 -23.35 -13.75 9.70
C LYS A 301 -23.95 -13.20 10.98
N ALA A 302 -25.26 -13.11 11.06
CA ALA A 302 -25.96 -12.89 12.31
C ALA A 302 -26.03 -14.19 13.12
N PHE A 303 -25.92 -14.08 14.43
CA PHE A 303 -25.97 -15.20 15.36
C PHE A 303 -27.21 -15.12 16.26
N SER A 304 -27.80 -16.25 16.58
CA SER A 304 -28.97 -16.36 17.44
C SER A 304 -28.63 -16.16 18.93
N GLY A 305 -27.35 -16.31 19.29
CA GLY A 305 -26.87 -16.17 20.66
C GLY A 305 -25.36 -16.24 20.79
N ILE A 306 -24.87 -16.04 22.02
CA ILE A 306 -23.45 -15.97 22.35
C ILE A 306 -22.75 -17.32 22.10
N ASP A 307 -23.42 -18.44 22.35
CA ASP A 307 -22.81 -19.76 22.19
C ASP A 307 -22.56 -20.08 20.72
N GLU A 308 -23.49 -19.78 19.82
CA GLU A 308 -23.29 -19.91 18.37
C GLU A 308 -22.15 -19.01 17.87
N LEU A 309 -22.06 -17.79 18.41
CA LEU A 309 -20.96 -16.88 18.08
C LEU A 309 -19.60 -17.43 18.52
N LYS A 310 -19.48 -17.95 19.76
CA LYS A 310 -18.25 -18.57 20.27
C LYS A 310 -17.80 -19.75 19.43
N GLU A 311 -18.74 -20.62 19.10
CA GLU A 311 -18.46 -21.80 18.28
C GLU A 311 -17.96 -21.43 16.88
N GLN A 312 -18.56 -20.38 16.28
CA GLN A 312 -18.12 -19.91 14.98
C GLN A 312 -16.75 -19.24 15.04
N ILE A 313 -16.47 -18.41 16.05
CA ILE A 313 -15.14 -17.79 16.23
C ILE A 313 -14.08 -18.88 16.41
N SER A 314 -14.37 -19.91 17.18
CA SER A 314 -13.44 -21.06 17.36
C SER A 314 -13.14 -21.77 16.02
N ARG A 315 -14.16 -22.01 15.20
CA ARG A 315 -13.97 -22.59 13.84
C ARG A 315 -13.13 -21.67 12.94
N ASP A 316 -13.41 -20.37 12.94
CA ASP A 316 -12.68 -19.40 12.15
C ASP A 316 -11.20 -19.32 12.61
N ALA A 317 -10.94 -19.35 13.92
CA ALA A 317 -9.59 -19.36 14.48
C ALA A 317 -8.78 -20.60 14.09
N VAL A 318 -9.40 -21.78 14.12
CA VAL A 318 -8.77 -23.04 13.69
C VAL A 318 -8.46 -23.00 12.18
N ALA A 319 -9.40 -22.56 11.36
CA ALA A 319 -9.19 -22.43 9.92
C ALA A 319 -8.08 -21.40 9.61
N ALA A 320 -8.06 -20.28 10.31
CA ALA A 320 -7.02 -19.26 10.15
C ALA A 320 -5.62 -19.79 10.53
N ALA A 321 -5.52 -20.54 11.63
CA ALA A 321 -4.26 -21.17 12.04
C ALA A 321 -3.75 -22.20 11.01
N GLN A 322 -4.66 -22.99 10.43
CA GLN A 322 -4.30 -23.94 9.36
C GLN A 322 -3.74 -23.20 8.14
N ILE A 323 -4.43 -22.17 7.65
CA ILE A 323 -4.01 -21.38 6.48
C ILE A 323 -2.65 -20.69 6.77
N TYR A 324 -2.50 -20.13 7.97
CA TYR A 324 -1.23 -19.53 8.36
C TYR A 324 -0.08 -20.55 8.30
N ASN A 325 -0.29 -21.76 8.84
CA ASN A 325 0.71 -22.82 8.83
C ASN A 325 0.99 -23.35 7.41
N GLU A 326 0.01 -23.39 6.52
CA GLU A 326 0.20 -23.74 5.10
C GLU A 326 1.17 -22.75 4.41
N ILE A 327 1.08 -21.47 4.74
CA ILE A 327 1.86 -20.39 4.10
C ILE A 327 3.22 -20.19 4.78
N TYR A 328 3.28 -20.20 6.11
CA TYR A 328 4.46 -19.81 6.89
C TYR A 328 5.12 -20.95 7.69
N GLY A 329 4.42 -22.08 7.90
CA GLY A 329 4.90 -23.21 8.71
C GLY A 329 5.91 -24.13 8.03
N LYS A 330 6.33 -23.82 6.80
CA LYS A 330 7.33 -24.59 6.01
C LYS A 330 8.74 -23.98 6.07
N GLN A 331 8.98 -23.06 7.02
CA GLN A 331 10.32 -22.48 7.21
C GLN A 331 11.07 -23.17 8.30
#